data_b39556ee39ec4040b505f38fd2af6ebb
#
_entry.id   b39556ee39ec4040b505f38fd2af6ebb
#
_cell.length_a   1.000
_cell.length_b   1.000
_cell.length_c   1.000
_cell.angle_alpha   90.00
_cell.angle_beta   90.00
_cell.angle_gamma   90.00
#
_symmetry.space_group_name_H-M   'P 1'
#
loop_
_entity.id
_entity.type
_entity.pdbx_description
1 polymer ?
#
loop_
_entity_poly.entity_id
_entity_poly.type
_entity_poly.pdbx_seq_one_letter_code
_entity_poly.pdbx_strand_id
1 'polypeptide(L)'
;MERPEEHVSPSSAPLRDEADDDGDVVRPPETRDAEKNENGVAIHPTTSHGSQLPMSKARTIALVITLTGAAFLNTLSVQAAVIVLPTIGRDLHIPAARQQWIVSAYSLAFGCFLMLWGRLADVYGKRLIFIMGSAWVCVVTLLCPFIPNEIGFDVFRGLQGLGAAANVPTAIGILGVTFAPGQARNYAFATYSAGAPLGSVFGNILGGIVGQYASWHWIFWTLAIMAAGVTAAGHFVIPVPAVRPTKSELKNAVDWVGGTTITIALCALLFAMTQGNVVGWGTWYIGFIIGVSAILITMFVAWQLHLEKRTTRRPLMKVTLFKDLRVSAAMCTMALFFASFNNFLIYATFYYQDYKGRDAIETTICFLPTGVGGILTIFVTSQLLARVKVSYILMWGTFCVTISSLLFAVPIADSETYWAYGFPAMCLCVFGADTLFPTLVLFNAHSLPKEDQALGGAMINAVGQVGRAIGLAIATAIQVAVQESRERSVSSAVTGAGSLGNPAFRAGLRAADWFSVALGALAFVTVSIAFRGAGVIGRAAK
;
A
#
# COMPACT_ATOMS: atom_id res chain seq x y z
N MET A 1 80.09 -23.20 -10.74
CA MET A 1 80.22 -24.65 -10.95
C MET A 1 78.90 -25.08 -11.49
N GLU A 2 78.81 -25.00 -12.73
CA GLU A 2 78.96 -26.02 -13.82
C GLU A 2 77.66 -26.71 -14.16
N ARG A 3 77.22 -26.36 -15.34
CA ARG A 3 76.41 -27.18 -16.24
C ARG A 3 77.16 -28.49 -16.61
N PRO A 4 76.65 -29.43 -17.39
CA PRO A 4 75.90 -29.31 -18.66
C PRO A 4 74.80 -30.38 -18.86
N GLU A 5 73.84 -30.22 -19.82
CA GLU A 5 73.79 -30.68 -21.25
C GLU A 5 73.70 -32.21 -21.39
N GLU A 6 72.94 -32.87 -22.25
CA GLU A 6 72.64 -32.72 -23.69
C GLU A 6 71.66 -33.81 -24.19
N HIS A 7 70.86 -33.48 -25.23
CA HIS A 7 70.61 -34.23 -26.46
C HIS A 7 69.81 -35.54 -26.49
N VAL A 8 68.94 -35.90 -27.40
CA VAL A 8 68.86 -35.75 -28.90
C VAL A 8 67.55 -36.40 -29.36
N SER A 9 66.85 -35.80 -30.32
CA SER A 9 65.93 -36.42 -31.28
C SER A 9 66.68 -37.37 -32.25
N PRO A 10 66.09 -38.03 -33.26
CA PRO A 10 64.80 -37.88 -33.97
C PRO A 10 64.28 -39.17 -34.66
N SER A 11 63.31 -38.96 -35.59
CA SER A 11 63.07 -39.79 -36.80
C SER A 11 61.95 -40.85 -36.70
N SER A 12 60.99 -41.10 -37.53
CA SER A 12 60.71 -40.79 -38.95
C SER A 12 59.33 -41.38 -39.30
N ALA A 13 58.62 -40.75 -40.21
CA ALA A 13 57.48 -41.31 -40.94
C ALA A 13 57.92 -42.41 -41.90
N PRO A 14 57.10 -43.21 -42.62
CA PRO A 14 56.10 -42.70 -43.58
C PRO A 14 54.84 -43.58 -43.91
N LEU A 15 53.79 -42.93 -44.44
CA LEU A 15 52.93 -43.27 -45.59
C LEU A 15 52.21 -44.60 -45.81
N ARG A 16 50.94 -44.46 -46.10
CA ARG A 16 50.09 -44.93 -47.24
C ARG A 16 48.79 -45.60 -46.81
N ASP A 17 47.75 -45.20 -47.25
CA ASP A 17 46.83 -45.02 -48.38
C ASP A 17 45.49 -45.79 -48.22
N GLU A 18 44.44 -45.12 -48.67
CA GLU A 18 43.20 -45.61 -49.32
C GLU A 18 42.14 -46.36 -48.46
N ALA A 19 40.93 -45.94 -48.32
CA ALA A 19 39.80 -45.85 -49.22
C ALA A 19 38.48 -45.58 -48.47
N ASP A 20 37.66 -44.80 -49.07
CA ASP A 20 36.20 -44.59 -48.99
C ASP A 20 35.37 -45.49 -48.06
N ASP A 21 34.58 -44.86 -47.19
CA ASP A 21 33.15 -45.20 -47.11
C ASP A 21 32.33 -44.04 -46.48
N ASP A 22 31.20 -43.73 -47.11
CA ASP A 22 30.23 -42.71 -46.71
C ASP A 22 29.51 -43.11 -45.44
N GLY A 23 29.51 -42.24 -44.47
CA GLY A 23 28.72 -42.42 -43.25
C GLY A 23 28.54 -41.09 -42.52
N ASP A 24 27.31 -40.55 -42.54
CA ASP A 24 26.87 -39.34 -41.86
C ASP A 24 27.36 -39.28 -40.39
N VAL A 25 28.38 -38.45 -40.13
CA VAL A 25 28.82 -38.13 -38.76
C VAL A 25 28.22 -36.78 -38.35
N VAL A 26 27.18 -36.88 -37.50
CA VAL A 26 26.66 -35.76 -36.71
C VAL A 26 27.79 -35.12 -35.90
N ARG A 27 28.19 -33.91 -36.26
CA ARG A 27 29.18 -33.12 -35.51
C ARG A 27 28.56 -32.67 -34.17
N PRO A 28 29.27 -32.85 -33.06
CA PRO A 28 28.87 -32.20 -31.79
C PRO A 28 29.06 -30.68 -31.88
N PRO A 29 28.23 -29.88 -31.17
CA PRO A 29 28.35 -28.44 -31.23
C PRO A 29 29.66 -27.95 -30.61
N GLU A 30 30.33 -27.03 -31.30
CA GLU A 30 31.55 -26.34 -30.88
C GLU A 30 31.41 -25.80 -29.45
N THR A 31 32.30 -26.25 -28.57
CA THR A 31 32.49 -25.67 -27.25
C THR A 31 33.09 -24.27 -27.40
N ARG A 32 32.28 -23.24 -27.12
CA ARG A 32 32.77 -21.87 -26.93
C ARG A 32 33.77 -21.86 -25.78
N ASP A 33 34.97 -21.34 -26.05
CA ASP A 33 36.05 -21.19 -25.11
C ASP A 33 35.57 -20.51 -23.80
N ALA A 34 35.83 -21.17 -22.66
CA ALA A 34 35.59 -20.62 -21.35
C ALA A 34 36.70 -19.61 -21.02
N GLU A 35 36.35 -18.37 -20.85
CA GLU A 35 37.23 -17.31 -20.38
C GLU A 35 37.72 -17.64 -18.95
N LYS A 36 39.05 -17.78 -18.78
CA LYS A 36 39.68 -18.02 -17.47
C LYS A 36 40.11 -16.70 -16.85
N ASN A 37 39.88 -16.51 -15.57
CA ASN A 37 40.43 -15.38 -14.83
C ASN A 37 41.92 -15.62 -14.49
N GLU A 38 42.63 -14.58 -14.04
CA GLU A 38 44.05 -14.58 -13.71
C GLU A 38 44.49 -15.64 -12.66
N ASN A 39 43.55 -16.29 -11.98
CA ASN A 39 43.81 -17.34 -10.99
C ASN A 39 43.53 -18.76 -11.49
N GLY A 40 43.31 -18.97 -12.79
CA GLY A 40 43.19 -20.30 -13.38
C GLY A 40 41.93 -21.10 -13.05
N VAL A 41 40.94 -20.49 -12.37
CA VAL A 41 39.66 -21.14 -12.05
C VAL A 41 38.70 -20.93 -13.22
N ALA A 42 38.19 -22.01 -13.79
CA ALA A 42 37.19 -21.94 -14.86
C ALA A 42 35.92 -21.28 -14.33
N ILE A 43 35.63 -20.08 -14.83
CA ILE A 43 34.35 -19.42 -14.59
C ILE A 43 33.34 -20.07 -15.53
N HIS A 44 32.59 -21.05 -15.02
CA HIS A 44 31.37 -21.42 -15.69
C HIS A 44 30.46 -20.19 -15.73
N PRO A 45 29.97 -19.74 -16.89
CA PRO A 45 28.95 -18.70 -16.93
C PRO A 45 27.75 -19.27 -16.17
N THR A 46 27.59 -18.86 -14.93
CA THR A 46 26.33 -19.02 -14.23
C THR A 46 25.31 -18.19 -15.02
N THR A 47 24.68 -18.84 -15.99
CA THR A 47 23.43 -18.38 -16.53
C THR A 47 22.50 -18.21 -15.33
N SER A 48 22.40 -16.99 -14.84
CA SER A 48 21.40 -16.59 -13.90
C SER A 48 20.03 -16.62 -14.62
N HIS A 49 19.60 -17.82 -15.01
CA HIS A 49 18.19 -18.10 -15.12
C HIS A 49 17.66 -17.92 -13.70
N GLY A 50 17.19 -16.70 -13.40
CA GLY A 50 16.37 -16.47 -12.22
C GLY A 50 15.36 -17.61 -12.21
N SER A 51 15.38 -18.42 -11.16
CA SER A 51 14.50 -19.56 -10.96
C SER A 51 13.06 -19.07 -10.97
N GLN A 52 12.52 -18.89 -12.17
CA GLN A 52 11.09 -18.84 -12.36
C GLN A 52 10.65 -20.26 -12.02
N LEU A 53 10.03 -20.41 -10.85
CA LEU A 53 9.24 -21.61 -10.59
C LEU A 53 8.32 -21.76 -11.80
N PRO A 54 8.30 -22.91 -12.50
CA PRO A 54 7.48 -23.12 -13.67
C PRO A 54 6.02 -23.21 -13.25
N MET A 55 5.43 -22.03 -12.97
CA MET A 55 4.00 -21.93 -12.68
C MET A 55 3.24 -21.86 -14.00
N SER A 56 2.18 -22.66 -14.11
CA SER A 56 1.27 -22.53 -15.24
C SER A 56 0.69 -21.11 -15.31
N LYS A 57 0.39 -20.62 -16.50
CA LYS A 57 -0.22 -19.28 -16.70
C LYS A 57 -1.51 -19.13 -15.85
N ALA A 58 -2.33 -20.19 -15.78
CA ALA A 58 -3.54 -20.20 -14.97
C ALA A 58 -3.25 -19.99 -13.48
N ARG A 59 -2.25 -20.67 -12.93
CA ARG A 59 -1.84 -20.51 -11.53
C ARG A 59 -1.28 -19.11 -11.25
N THR A 60 -0.55 -18.55 -12.19
CA THR A 60 -0.03 -17.17 -12.09
C THR A 60 -1.17 -16.15 -12.05
N ILE A 61 -2.16 -16.29 -12.91
CA ILE A 61 -3.36 -15.43 -12.91
C ILE A 61 -4.13 -15.59 -11.60
N ALA A 62 -4.37 -16.83 -11.17
CA ALA A 62 -5.05 -17.12 -9.92
C ALA A 62 -4.32 -16.52 -8.71
N LEU A 63 -2.99 -16.52 -8.71
CA LEU A 63 -2.17 -15.87 -7.67
C LEU A 63 -2.45 -14.36 -7.62
N VAL A 64 -2.37 -13.67 -8.75
CA VAL A 64 -2.61 -12.22 -8.80
C VAL A 64 -4.05 -11.91 -8.36
N ILE A 65 -5.05 -12.68 -8.82
CA ILE A 65 -6.46 -12.50 -8.42
C ILE A 65 -6.62 -12.71 -6.91
N THR A 66 -6.00 -13.73 -6.32
CA THR A 66 -6.07 -14.00 -4.88
C THR A 66 -5.49 -12.85 -4.05
N LEU A 67 -4.31 -12.35 -4.43
CA LEU A 67 -3.67 -11.24 -3.73
C LEU A 67 -4.44 -9.93 -3.90
N THR A 68 -4.97 -9.67 -5.11
CA THR A 68 -5.87 -8.54 -5.39
C THR A 68 -7.17 -8.65 -4.59
N GLY A 69 -7.72 -9.85 -4.45
CA GLY A 69 -8.89 -10.15 -3.64
C GLY A 69 -8.70 -9.80 -2.16
N ALA A 70 -7.51 -10.01 -1.61
CA ALA A 70 -7.20 -9.59 -0.24
C ALA A 70 -7.18 -8.05 -0.09
N ALA A 71 -6.60 -7.32 -1.05
CA ALA A 71 -6.60 -5.85 -1.07
C ALA A 71 -8.02 -5.29 -1.26
N PHE A 72 -8.80 -5.92 -2.14
CA PHE A 72 -10.20 -5.61 -2.39
C PHE A 72 -11.04 -5.77 -1.10
N LEU A 73 -10.93 -6.91 -0.41
CA LEU A 73 -11.66 -7.17 0.83
C LEU A 73 -11.32 -6.20 1.95
N ASN A 74 -10.06 -5.78 2.05
CA ASN A 74 -9.63 -4.80 3.04
C ASN A 74 -10.42 -3.48 2.88
N THR A 75 -10.44 -2.92 1.67
CA THR A 75 -11.13 -1.65 1.41
C THR A 75 -12.65 -1.80 1.41
N LEU A 76 -13.16 -2.91 0.87
CA LEU A 76 -14.58 -3.25 0.86
C LEU A 76 -15.14 -3.32 2.30
N SER A 77 -14.40 -3.95 3.22
CA SER A 77 -14.80 -4.04 4.64
C SER A 77 -14.90 -2.68 5.33
N VAL A 78 -13.99 -1.76 5.03
CA VAL A 78 -14.02 -0.40 5.58
C VAL A 78 -15.21 0.37 5.01
N GLN A 79 -15.39 0.37 3.70
CA GLN A 79 -16.42 1.17 3.03
C GLN A 79 -17.84 0.66 3.32
N ALA A 80 -18.04 -0.65 3.31
CA ALA A 80 -19.34 -1.22 3.68
C ALA A 80 -19.74 -0.86 5.12
N ALA A 81 -18.78 -0.87 6.06
CA ALA A 81 -19.03 -0.47 7.43
C ALA A 81 -19.36 1.02 7.57
N VAL A 82 -18.74 1.90 6.76
CA VAL A 82 -19.03 3.35 6.74
C VAL A 82 -20.49 3.60 6.37
N ILE A 83 -21.00 2.92 5.34
CA ILE A 83 -22.38 3.13 4.86
C ILE A 83 -23.42 2.72 5.92
N VAL A 84 -23.19 1.63 6.63
CA VAL A 84 -24.13 1.12 7.66
C VAL A 84 -23.84 1.62 9.08
N LEU A 85 -22.86 2.52 9.20
CA LEU A 85 -22.43 3.07 10.48
C LEU A 85 -23.59 3.61 11.35
N PRO A 86 -24.52 4.44 10.80
CA PRO A 86 -25.65 4.94 11.59
C PRO A 86 -26.61 3.83 12.04
N THR A 87 -26.74 2.74 11.25
CA THR A 87 -27.60 1.61 11.57
C THR A 87 -27.00 0.78 12.71
N ILE A 88 -25.69 0.45 12.62
CA ILE A 88 -24.97 -0.22 13.71
C ILE A 88 -25.01 0.63 14.99
N GLY A 89 -24.80 1.93 14.86
CA GLY A 89 -24.82 2.86 15.99
C GLY A 89 -26.17 2.88 16.71
N ARG A 90 -27.28 2.80 15.98
CA ARG A 90 -28.62 2.71 16.55
C ARG A 90 -28.87 1.38 17.26
N ASP A 91 -28.50 0.27 16.62
CA ASP A 91 -28.71 -1.08 17.17
C ASP A 91 -27.88 -1.35 18.44
N LEU A 92 -26.64 -0.88 18.45
CA LEU A 92 -25.74 -1.02 19.60
C LEU A 92 -25.83 0.14 20.59
N HIS A 93 -26.76 1.09 20.40
CA HIS A 93 -26.98 2.28 21.24
C HIS A 93 -25.71 3.13 21.41
N ILE A 94 -24.91 3.27 20.34
CA ILE A 94 -23.66 4.03 20.35
C ILE A 94 -23.95 5.51 20.07
N PRO A 95 -23.52 6.44 20.94
CA PRO A 95 -23.63 7.86 20.69
C PRO A 95 -22.95 8.28 19.38
N ALA A 96 -23.56 9.21 18.62
CA ALA A 96 -23.07 9.62 17.29
C ALA A 96 -21.59 10.03 17.30
N ALA A 97 -21.13 10.73 18.34
CA ALA A 97 -19.73 11.15 18.48
C ALA A 97 -18.73 9.98 18.59
N ARG A 98 -19.18 8.78 18.99
CA ARG A 98 -18.31 7.61 19.15
C ARG A 98 -18.44 6.58 18.02
N GLN A 99 -19.50 6.65 17.20
CA GLN A 99 -19.74 5.69 16.11
C GLN A 99 -18.55 5.58 15.14
N GLN A 100 -17.81 6.66 14.93
CA GLN A 100 -16.63 6.64 14.05
C GLN A 100 -15.54 5.65 14.51
N TRP A 101 -15.52 5.22 15.79
CA TRP A 101 -14.57 4.23 16.28
C TRP A 101 -14.74 2.87 15.61
N ILE A 102 -15.94 2.52 15.17
CA ILE A 102 -16.23 1.29 14.41
C ILE A 102 -15.33 1.19 13.15
N VAL A 103 -15.05 2.32 12.49
CA VAL A 103 -14.19 2.38 11.31
C VAL A 103 -12.73 2.65 11.69
N SER A 104 -12.53 3.55 12.66
CA SER A 104 -11.20 3.99 13.06
C SER A 104 -10.40 2.90 13.76
N ALA A 105 -11.04 2.05 14.60
CA ALA A 105 -10.37 0.94 15.29
C ALA A 105 -9.72 -0.05 14.29
N TYR A 106 -10.44 -0.37 13.22
CA TYR A 106 -9.89 -1.19 12.12
C TYR A 106 -8.67 -0.51 11.48
N SER A 107 -8.82 0.74 11.05
CA SER A 107 -7.77 1.48 10.34
C SER A 107 -6.54 1.72 11.21
N LEU A 108 -6.74 1.98 12.50
CA LEU A 108 -5.69 2.15 13.49
C LEU A 108 -4.87 0.87 13.66
N ALA A 109 -5.53 -0.25 13.98
CA ALA A 109 -4.84 -1.53 14.11
C ALA A 109 -4.16 -1.94 12.79
N PHE A 110 -4.82 -1.77 11.64
CA PHE A 110 -4.23 -2.01 10.33
C PHE A 110 -2.93 -1.23 10.14
N GLY A 111 -2.93 0.08 10.38
CA GLY A 111 -1.75 0.93 10.19
C GLY A 111 -0.58 0.60 11.11
N CYS A 112 -0.86 0.35 12.39
CA CYS A 112 0.15 0.12 13.42
C CYS A 112 0.93 -1.19 13.24
N PHE A 113 0.25 -2.25 12.81
CA PHE A 113 0.84 -3.59 12.73
C PHE A 113 1.49 -3.91 11.39
N LEU A 114 1.36 -3.06 10.36
CA LEU A 114 1.93 -3.28 9.02
C LEU A 114 3.43 -3.61 9.06
N MET A 115 4.23 -2.81 9.79
CA MET A 115 5.69 -3.00 9.83
C MET A 115 6.08 -4.29 10.53
N LEU A 116 5.42 -4.62 11.64
CA LEU A 116 5.67 -5.85 12.38
C LEU A 116 5.35 -7.07 11.52
N TRP A 117 4.16 -7.09 10.87
CA TRP A 117 3.77 -8.17 9.98
C TRP A 117 4.66 -8.28 8.74
N GLY A 118 5.13 -7.16 8.20
CA GLY A 118 6.10 -7.17 7.10
C GLY A 118 7.37 -7.91 7.46
N ARG A 119 7.92 -7.63 8.65
CA ARG A 119 9.11 -8.33 9.14
C ARG A 119 8.86 -9.80 9.44
N LEU A 120 7.74 -10.11 10.08
CA LEU A 120 7.34 -11.50 10.34
C LEU A 120 7.19 -12.29 9.03
N ALA A 121 6.63 -11.67 8.00
CA ALA A 121 6.48 -12.28 6.69
C ALA A 121 7.82 -12.58 5.99
N ASP A 122 8.80 -11.69 6.13
CA ASP A 122 10.14 -11.91 5.56
C ASP A 122 10.90 -13.00 6.32
N VAL A 123 10.69 -13.14 7.64
CA VAL A 123 11.38 -14.14 8.48
C VAL A 123 10.68 -15.51 8.47
N TYR A 124 9.37 -15.55 8.71
CA TYR A 124 8.61 -16.81 8.84
C TYR A 124 8.04 -17.32 7.51
N GLY A 125 8.09 -16.50 6.47
CA GLY A 125 7.62 -16.83 5.14
C GLY A 125 6.29 -16.18 4.78
N LYS A 126 6.28 -15.52 3.64
CA LYS A 126 5.17 -14.69 3.13
C LYS A 126 3.88 -15.48 2.97
N ARG A 127 3.96 -16.75 2.50
CA ARG A 127 2.80 -17.62 2.34
C ARG A 127 2.11 -17.91 3.67
N LEU A 128 2.88 -18.30 4.70
CA LEU A 128 2.34 -18.64 6.01
C LEU A 128 1.59 -17.44 6.62
N ILE A 129 2.24 -16.28 6.63
CA ILE A 129 1.68 -15.06 7.23
C ILE A 129 0.44 -14.59 6.45
N PHE A 130 0.43 -14.69 5.10
CA PHE A 130 -0.75 -14.37 4.30
C PHE A 130 -1.95 -15.26 4.66
N ILE A 131 -1.75 -16.58 4.71
CA ILE A 131 -2.82 -17.54 5.01
C ILE A 131 -3.32 -17.34 6.45
N MET A 132 -2.42 -17.17 7.42
CA MET A 132 -2.79 -16.91 8.82
C MET A 132 -3.57 -15.59 8.96
N GLY A 133 -3.09 -14.50 8.33
CA GLY A 133 -3.76 -13.20 8.35
C GLY A 133 -5.16 -13.26 7.72
N SER A 134 -5.29 -13.91 6.57
CA SER A 134 -6.58 -14.07 5.88
C SER A 134 -7.55 -14.95 6.68
N ALA A 135 -7.07 -16.06 7.27
CA ALA A 135 -7.88 -16.91 8.15
C ALA A 135 -8.33 -16.17 9.42
N TRP A 136 -7.44 -15.39 10.01
CA TRP A 136 -7.76 -14.52 11.14
C TRP A 136 -8.86 -13.51 10.79
N VAL A 137 -8.72 -12.80 9.67
CA VAL A 137 -9.77 -11.89 9.17
C VAL A 137 -11.09 -12.62 9.00
N CYS A 138 -11.10 -13.83 8.41
CA CYS A 138 -12.31 -14.63 8.22
C CYS A 138 -13.01 -14.91 9.56
N VAL A 139 -12.30 -15.46 10.54
CA VAL A 139 -12.84 -15.85 11.85
C VAL A 139 -13.35 -14.62 12.62
N VAL A 140 -12.54 -13.57 12.71
CA VAL A 140 -12.90 -12.36 13.47
C VAL A 140 -14.10 -11.66 12.79
N THR A 141 -14.14 -11.60 11.47
CA THR A 141 -15.26 -10.99 10.72
C THR A 141 -16.55 -11.79 10.92
N LEU A 142 -16.47 -13.13 10.92
CA LEU A 142 -17.61 -14.00 11.18
C LEU A 142 -18.21 -13.78 12.58
N LEU A 143 -17.34 -13.54 13.57
CA LEU A 143 -17.74 -13.38 14.97
C LEU A 143 -18.24 -11.95 15.29
N CYS A 144 -17.81 -10.95 14.52
CA CYS A 144 -18.09 -9.53 14.78
C CYS A 144 -19.59 -9.22 14.97
N PRO A 145 -20.54 -9.78 14.18
CA PRO A 145 -21.97 -9.52 14.36
C PRO A 145 -22.59 -10.05 15.66
N PHE A 146 -21.92 -10.97 16.36
CA PHE A 146 -22.42 -11.53 17.63
C PHE A 146 -22.06 -10.70 18.86
N ILE A 147 -21.31 -9.61 18.68
CA ILE A 147 -20.88 -8.77 19.80
C ILE A 147 -21.96 -7.73 20.12
N PRO A 148 -22.56 -7.75 21.32
CA PRO A 148 -23.70 -6.91 21.64
C PRO A 148 -23.35 -5.53 22.22
N ASN A 149 -22.06 -5.23 22.43
CA ASN A 149 -21.63 -3.99 23.08
C ASN A 149 -20.61 -3.22 22.23
N GLU A 150 -20.60 -1.88 22.39
CA GLU A 150 -19.75 -0.94 21.67
C GLU A 150 -18.25 -1.32 21.77
N ILE A 151 -17.74 -1.44 23.01
CA ILE A 151 -16.30 -1.67 23.23
C ILE A 151 -15.85 -3.00 22.63
N GLY A 152 -16.65 -4.05 22.81
CA GLY A 152 -16.37 -5.36 22.22
C GLY A 152 -16.36 -5.29 20.69
N PHE A 153 -17.32 -4.59 20.10
CA PHE A 153 -17.42 -4.43 18.66
C PHE A 153 -16.19 -3.69 18.09
N ASP A 154 -15.78 -2.59 18.72
CA ASP A 154 -14.59 -1.83 18.34
C ASP A 154 -13.30 -2.65 18.48
N VAL A 155 -13.19 -3.47 19.56
CA VAL A 155 -12.07 -4.41 19.71
C VAL A 155 -12.05 -5.44 18.58
N PHE A 156 -13.20 -6.02 18.21
CA PHE A 156 -13.27 -6.95 17.09
C PHE A 156 -12.95 -6.29 15.74
N ARG A 157 -13.36 -5.03 15.54
CA ARG A 157 -12.95 -4.23 14.40
C ARG A 157 -11.41 -4.01 14.38
N GLY A 158 -10.81 -3.74 15.53
CA GLY A 158 -9.36 -3.66 15.67
C GLY A 158 -8.66 -5.00 15.37
N LEU A 159 -9.17 -6.12 15.89
CA LEU A 159 -8.66 -7.47 15.61
C LEU A 159 -8.78 -7.84 14.13
N GLN A 160 -9.85 -7.41 13.45
CA GLN A 160 -10.02 -7.57 12.00
C GLN A 160 -8.94 -6.79 11.25
N GLY A 161 -8.68 -5.52 11.65
CA GLY A 161 -7.61 -4.69 11.10
C GLY A 161 -6.21 -5.29 11.30
N LEU A 162 -5.96 -5.91 12.46
CA LEU A 162 -4.72 -6.62 12.77
C LEU A 162 -4.44 -7.76 11.76
N GLY A 163 -5.45 -8.58 11.45
CA GLY A 163 -5.31 -9.65 10.45
C GLY A 163 -5.13 -9.11 9.02
N ALA A 164 -5.87 -8.06 8.67
CA ALA A 164 -5.75 -7.41 7.37
C ALA A 164 -4.36 -6.79 7.15
N ALA A 165 -3.73 -6.28 8.22
CA ALA A 165 -2.36 -5.75 8.18
C ALA A 165 -1.32 -6.79 7.78
N ALA A 166 -1.58 -8.09 7.98
CA ALA A 166 -0.69 -9.16 7.54
C ALA A 166 -0.74 -9.40 6.03
N ASN A 167 -1.90 -9.16 5.40
CA ASN A 167 -2.12 -9.47 3.99
C ASN A 167 -1.39 -8.52 3.04
N VAL A 168 -1.31 -7.22 3.36
CA VAL A 168 -0.73 -6.21 2.45
C VAL A 168 0.78 -6.43 2.23
N PRO A 169 1.63 -6.46 3.27
CA PRO A 169 3.06 -6.65 3.06
C PRO A 169 3.39 -8.02 2.47
N THR A 170 2.64 -9.06 2.85
CA THR A 170 2.83 -10.40 2.30
C THR A 170 2.47 -10.45 0.81
N ALA A 171 1.36 -9.83 0.39
CA ALA A 171 0.97 -9.78 -1.02
C ALA A 171 2.04 -9.07 -1.86
N ILE A 172 2.49 -7.89 -1.43
CA ILE A 172 3.55 -7.13 -2.11
C ILE A 172 4.85 -7.95 -2.17
N GLY A 173 5.21 -8.59 -1.06
CA GLY A 173 6.40 -9.44 -0.99
C GLY A 173 6.29 -10.70 -1.86
N ILE A 174 5.12 -11.34 -1.98
CA ILE A 174 4.88 -12.48 -2.87
C ILE A 174 5.00 -12.04 -4.33
N LEU A 175 4.35 -10.93 -4.72
CA LEU A 175 4.46 -10.38 -6.07
C LEU A 175 5.91 -10.06 -6.43
N GLY A 176 6.64 -9.41 -5.52
CA GLY A 176 8.02 -9.02 -5.72
C GLY A 176 8.99 -10.19 -5.95
N VAL A 177 8.77 -11.32 -5.26
CA VAL A 177 9.61 -12.53 -5.39
C VAL A 177 9.17 -13.41 -6.56
N THR A 178 7.86 -13.50 -6.84
CA THR A 178 7.33 -14.41 -7.87
C THR A 178 7.59 -13.89 -9.28
N PHE A 179 7.51 -12.57 -9.48
CA PHE A 179 7.66 -11.97 -10.79
C PHE A 179 9.05 -11.35 -10.98
N ALA A 180 9.78 -11.77 -12.00
CA ALA A 180 11.00 -11.11 -12.42
C ALA A 180 10.70 -9.67 -12.92
N PRO A 181 11.66 -8.72 -12.83
CA PRO A 181 11.50 -7.39 -13.41
C PRO A 181 11.08 -7.48 -14.88
N GLY A 182 10.02 -6.77 -15.24
CA GLY A 182 9.46 -6.80 -16.59
C GLY A 182 7.95 -6.53 -16.62
N GLN A 183 7.36 -6.66 -17.80
CA GLN A 183 5.97 -6.31 -18.05
C GLN A 183 4.97 -7.11 -17.19
N ALA A 184 5.23 -8.41 -16.98
CA ALA A 184 4.39 -9.26 -16.16
C ALA A 184 4.32 -8.78 -14.69
N ARG A 185 5.47 -8.33 -14.13
CA ARG A 185 5.53 -7.71 -12.80
C ARG A 185 4.71 -6.42 -12.74
N ASN A 186 4.81 -5.58 -13.77
CA ASN A 186 4.07 -4.32 -13.84
C ASN A 186 2.55 -4.57 -13.84
N TYR A 187 2.07 -5.54 -14.65
CA TYR A 187 0.66 -5.93 -14.66
C TYR A 187 0.22 -6.48 -13.30
N ALA A 188 1.02 -7.33 -12.68
CA ALA A 188 0.70 -7.92 -11.39
C ALA A 188 0.55 -6.86 -10.28
N PHE A 189 1.48 -5.88 -10.20
CA PHE A 189 1.40 -4.79 -9.23
C PHE A 189 0.25 -3.82 -9.53
N ALA A 190 0.02 -3.48 -10.80
CA ALA A 190 -1.08 -2.63 -11.20
C ALA A 190 -2.44 -3.27 -10.86
N THR A 191 -2.62 -4.56 -11.19
CA THR A 191 -3.84 -5.32 -10.86
C THR A 191 -4.05 -5.41 -9.35
N TYR A 192 -3.00 -5.69 -8.57
CA TYR A 192 -3.07 -5.70 -7.12
C TYR A 192 -3.54 -4.34 -6.56
N SER A 193 -2.98 -3.25 -7.07
CA SER A 193 -3.31 -1.89 -6.62
C SER A 193 -4.75 -1.51 -6.92
N ALA A 194 -5.33 -2.00 -8.02
CA ALA A 194 -6.73 -1.78 -8.36
C ALA A 194 -7.72 -2.48 -7.41
N GLY A 195 -7.27 -3.45 -6.62
CA GLY A 195 -8.11 -4.08 -5.60
C GLY A 195 -8.72 -3.08 -4.63
N ALA A 196 -7.96 -2.05 -4.21
CA ALA A 196 -8.45 -1.07 -3.24
C ALA A 196 -9.56 -0.15 -3.80
N PRO A 197 -9.44 0.54 -4.95
CA PRO A 197 -10.53 1.35 -5.48
C PRO A 197 -11.75 0.52 -5.86
N LEU A 198 -11.57 -0.69 -6.42
CA LEU A 198 -12.69 -1.60 -6.66
C LEU A 198 -13.40 -1.98 -5.35
N GLY A 199 -12.64 -2.31 -4.31
CA GLY A 199 -13.18 -2.62 -2.98
C GLY A 199 -13.99 -1.45 -2.40
N SER A 200 -13.57 -0.21 -2.63
CA SER A 200 -14.30 0.97 -2.19
C SER A 200 -15.68 1.07 -2.85
N VAL A 201 -15.75 0.98 -4.17
CA VAL A 201 -17.01 1.06 -4.91
C VAL A 201 -17.96 -0.08 -4.55
N PHE A 202 -17.46 -1.31 -4.59
CA PHE A 202 -18.28 -2.47 -4.24
C PHE A 202 -18.68 -2.48 -2.76
N GLY A 203 -17.84 -1.91 -1.88
CA GLY A 203 -18.15 -1.73 -0.46
C GLY A 203 -19.33 -0.79 -0.24
N ASN A 204 -19.35 0.35 -0.94
CA ASN A 204 -20.47 1.27 -0.90
C ASN A 204 -21.76 0.63 -1.43
N ILE A 205 -21.67 -0.10 -2.55
CA ILE A 205 -22.82 -0.80 -3.14
C ILE A 205 -23.34 -1.89 -2.19
N LEU A 206 -22.46 -2.73 -1.65
CA LEU A 206 -22.81 -3.78 -0.71
C LEU A 206 -23.43 -3.20 0.56
N GLY A 207 -22.79 -2.17 1.14
CA GLY A 207 -23.29 -1.46 2.30
C GLY A 207 -24.66 -0.83 2.07
N GLY A 208 -24.88 -0.19 0.92
CA GLY A 208 -26.15 0.41 0.54
C GLY A 208 -27.25 -0.60 0.35
N ILE A 209 -27.04 -1.66 -0.45
CA ILE A 209 -28.06 -2.68 -0.72
C ILE A 209 -28.39 -3.46 0.56
N VAL A 210 -27.38 -3.98 1.24
CA VAL A 210 -27.61 -4.78 2.46
C VAL A 210 -28.17 -3.91 3.59
N GLY A 211 -27.68 -2.68 3.74
CA GLY A 211 -28.18 -1.75 4.76
C GLY A 211 -29.65 -1.36 4.57
N GLN A 212 -30.15 -1.38 3.33
CA GLN A 212 -31.52 -1.02 2.99
C GLN A 212 -32.48 -2.21 3.03
N TYR A 213 -32.06 -3.39 2.55
CA TYR A 213 -32.94 -4.55 2.32
C TYR A 213 -32.73 -5.71 3.29
N ALA A 214 -31.63 -5.67 4.09
CA ALA A 214 -31.29 -6.75 5.01
C ALA A 214 -30.70 -6.17 6.30
N SER A 215 -30.43 -7.04 7.30
CA SER A 215 -29.72 -6.64 8.50
C SER A 215 -28.24 -6.38 8.21
N TRP A 216 -27.63 -5.36 8.84
CA TRP A 216 -26.20 -5.03 8.73
C TRP A 216 -25.27 -6.22 9.06
N HIS A 217 -25.74 -7.20 9.85
CA HIS A 217 -25.01 -8.45 10.16
C HIS A 217 -24.57 -9.20 8.90
N TRP A 218 -25.40 -9.18 7.85
CA TRP A 218 -25.13 -9.85 6.59
C TRP A 218 -23.91 -9.27 5.86
N ILE A 219 -23.57 -8.01 6.10
CA ILE A 219 -22.35 -7.42 5.53
C ILE A 219 -21.12 -8.19 6.04
N PHE A 220 -21.03 -8.38 7.35
CA PHE A 220 -19.91 -9.09 7.97
C PHE A 220 -19.87 -10.57 7.59
N TRP A 221 -21.01 -11.23 7.51
CA TRP A 221 -21.07 -12.64 7.07
C TRP A 221 -20.66 -12.78 5.61
N THR A 222 -21.11 -11.92 4.72
CA THR A 222 -20.68 -11.89 3.31
C THR A 222 -19.16 -11.67 3.21
N LEU A 223 -18.62 -10.72 3.96
CA LEU A 223 -17.18 -10.46 4.03
C LEU A 223 -16.41 -11.68 4.56
N ALA A 224 -16.94 -12.39 5.57
CA ALA A 224 -16.31 -13.59 6.12
C ALA A 224 -16.27 -14.73 5.09
N ILE A 225 -17.36 -14.93 4.33
CA ILE A 225 -17.40 -15.92 3.24
C ILE A 225 -16.36 -15.60 2.15
N MET A 226 -16.28 -14.34 1.75
CA MET A 226 -15.27 -13.90 0.77
C MET A 226 -13.84 -14.06 1.31
N ALA A 227 -13.60 -13.74 2.59
CA ALA A 227 -12.31 -13.94 3.26
C ALA A 227 -11.94 -15.43 3.35
N ALA A 228 -12.89 -16.32 3.59
CA ALA A 228 -12.70 -17.77 3.52
C ALA A 228 -12.27 -18.21 2.11
N GLY A 229 -12.91 -17.65 1.07
CA GLY A 229 -12.54 -17.90 -0.33
C GLY A 229 -11.10 -17.45 -0.64
N VAL A 230 -10.71 -16.25 -0.20
CA VAL A 230 -9.32 -15.75 -0.35
C VAL A 230 -8.33 -16.62 0.42
N THR A 231 -8.68 -17.07 1.62
CA THR A 231 -7.83 -17.95 2.44
C THR A 231 -7.62 -19.30 1.76
N ALA A 232 -8.69 -19.91 1.28
CA ALA A 232 -8.63 -21.17 0.54
C ALA A 232 -7.83 -21.03 -0.75
N ALA A 233 -8.12 -20.00 -1.56
CA ALA A 233 -7.35 -19.71 -2.77
C ALA A 233 -5.86 -19.49 -2.45
N GLY A 234 -5.54 -18.73 -1.40
CA GLY A 234 -4.17 -18.52 -0.94
C GLY A 234 -3.45 -19.82 -0.56
N HIS A 235 -4.16 -20.74 0.09
CA HIS A 235 -3.60 -22.05 0.46
C HIS A 235 -3.19 -22.89 -0.77
N PHE A 236 -4.02 -22.95 -1.79
CA PHE A 236 -3.79 -23.78 -2.98
C PHE A 236 -2.88 -23.11 -4.03
N VAL A 237 -2.99 -21.79 -4.18
CA VAL A 237 -2.35 -21.07 -5.28
C VAL A 237 -0.94 -20.58 -4.93
N ILE A 238 -0.73 -20.05 -3.70
CA ILE A 238 0.58 -19.53 -3.30
C ILE A 238 1.58 -20.67 -3.17
N PRO A 239 2.72 -20.63 -3.89
CA PRO A 239 3.70 -21.70 -3.86
C PRO A 239 4.32 -21.86 -2.47
N VAL A 240 4.61 -23.12 -2.11
CA VAL A 240 5.35 -23.43 -0.88
C VAL A 240 6.80 -23.03 -1.09
N PRO A 241 7.43 -22.30 -0.16
CA PRO A 241 8.85 -21.95 -0.28
C PRO A 241 9.72 -23.22 -0.27
N ALA A 242 10.69 -23.26 -1.20
CA ALA A 242 11.60 -24.42 -1.35
C ALA A 242 12.51 -24.62 -0.14
N VAL A 243 12.88 -23.55 0.56
CA VAL A 243 13.75 -23.59 1.73
C VAL A 243 12.98 -23.04 2.93
N ARG A 244 12.93 -23.84 4.00
CA ARG A 244 12.41 -23.39 5.29
C ARG A 244 13.57 -22.95 6.16
N PRO A 245 13.50 -21.78 6.81
CA PRO A 245 14.53 -21.34 7.73
C PRO A 245 14.68 -22.33 8.91
N THR A 246 15.90 -22.57 9.31
CA THR A 246 16.21 -23.44 10.45
C THR A 246 15.81 -22.79 11.77
N LYS A 247 15.51 -23.60 12.79
CA LYS A 247 15.10 -23.08 14.13
C LYS A 247 16.16 -22.14 14.74
N SER A 248 17.44 -22.34 14.45
CA SER A 248 18.53 -21.49 14.91
C SER A 248 18.54 -20.12 14.23
N GLU A 249 18.20 -20.05 12.95
CA GLU A 249 18.08 -18.79 12.20
C GLU A 249 16.88 -17.97 12.67
N LEU A 250 15.80 -18.61 13.09
CA LEU A 250 14.58 -17.97 13.57
C LEU A 250 14.74 -17.30 14.94
N LYS A 251 15.59 -17.83 15.83
CA LYS A 251 15.68 -17.40 17.24
C LYS A 251 16.12 -15.94 17.43
N ASN A 252 16.89 -15.39 16.47
CA ASN A 252 17.39 -14.00 16.51
C ASN A 252 17.01 -13.17 15.25
N ALA A 253 16.07 -13.66 14.45
CA ALA A 253 15.74 -13.06 13.17
C ALA A 253 14.78 -11.87 13.27
N VAL A 254 14.04 -11.77 14.38
CA VAL A 254 13.05 -10.70 14.60
C VAL A 254 13.51 -9.80 15.74
N ASP A 255 13.57 -8.50 15.48
CA ASP A 255 13.77 -7.47 16.49
C ASP A 255 12.43 -7.16 17.17
N TRP A 256 12.11 -7.91 18.23
CA TRP A 256 10.88 -7.72 18.99
C TRP A 256 10.84 -6.38 19.72
N VAL A 257 11.98 -5.89 20.20
CA VAL A 257 12.05 -4.59 20.90
C VAL A 257 11.73 -3.46 19.93
N GLY A 258 12.36 -3.43 18.77
CA GLY A 258 12.05 -2.44 17.75
C GLY A 258 10.62 -2.59 17.23
N GLY A 259 10.15 -3.82 16.97
CA GLY A 259 8.80 -4.10 16.49
C GLY A 259 7.71 -3.63 17.45
N THR A 260 7.82 -3.95 18.74
CA THR A 260 6.85 -3.50 19.75
C THR A 260 6.90 -1.99 19.97
N THR A 261 8.10 -1.40 20.03
CA THR A 261 8.28 0.04 20.22
C THR A 261 7.62 0.85 19.09
N ILE A 262 7.87 0.50 17.83
CA ILE A 262 7.26 1.23 16.69
C ILE A 262 5.74 0.99 16.62
N THR A 263 5.26 -0.22 16.93
CA THR A 263 3.83 -0.52 16.95
C THR A 263 3.11 0.31 18.01
N ILE A 264 3.63 0.37 19.23
CA ILE A 264 3.06 1.19 20.31
C ILE A 264 3.14 2.68 19.95
N ALA A 265 4.25 3.14 19.37
CA ALA A 265 4.42 4.52 18.94
C ALA A 265 3.38 4.92 17.88
N LEU A 266 3.19 4.09 16.86
CA LEU A 266 2.18 4.32 15.81
C LEU A 266 0.75 4.22 16.37
N CYS A 267 0.47 3.26 17.28
CA CYS A 267 -0.81 3.19 17.97
C CYS A 267 -1.11 4.48 18.73
N ALA A 268 -0.17 4.98 19.51
CA ALA A 268 -0.32 6.23 20.26
C ALA A 268 -0.55 7.42 19.32
N LEU A 269 0.24 7.52 18.22
CA LEU A 269 0.11 8.60 17.25
C LEU A 269 -1.25 8.58 16.56
N LEU A 270 -1.62 7.45 15.95
CA LEU A 270 -2.86 7.33 15.18
C LEU A 270 -4.10 7.45 16.08
N PHE A 271 -4.03 6.93 17.32
CA PHE A 271 -5.07 7.13 18.32
C PHE A 271 -5.25 8.60 18.66
N ALA A 272 -4.15 9.32 18.96
CA ALA A 272 -4.20 10.74 19.30
C ALA A 272 -4.74 11.58 18.13
N MET A 273 -4.33 11.27 16.88
CA MET A 273 -4.82 11.94 15.67
C MET A 273 -6.34 11.73 15.48
N THR A 274 -6.82 10.51 15.70
CA THR A 274 -8.25 10.19 15.57
C THR A 274 -9.05 10.81 16.72
N GLN A 275 -8.59 10.64 17.96
CA GLN A 275 -9.30 11.10 19.15
C GLN A 275 -9.31 12.62 19.27
N GLY A 276 -8.23 13.31 18.80
CA GLY A 276 -8.16 14.76 18.78
C GLY A 276 -9.29 15.42 17.99
N ASN A 277 -9.74 14.78 16.91
CA ASN A 277 -10.90 15.24 16.13
C ASN A 277 -12.25 15.03 16.85
N VAL A 278 -12.32 14.09 17.80
CA VAL A 278 -13.56 13.78 18.57
C VAL A 278 -13.71 14.68 19.77
N VAL A 279 -12.66 14.75 20.60
CA VAL A 279 -12.70 15.43 21.90
C VAL A 279 -12.14 16.84 21.87
N GLY A 280 -11.58 17.24 20.74
CA GLY A 280 -10.93 18.53 20.55
C GLY A 280 -9.43 18.53 20.89
N TRP A 281 -8.67 19.29 20.12
CA TRP A 281 -7.20 19.38 20.22
C TRP A 281 -6.72 20.06 21.49
N GLY A 282 -7.58 20.81 22.20
CA GLY A 282 -7.26 21.47 23.48
C GLY A 282 -7.18 20.52 24.67
N THR A 283 -7.51 19.25 24.51
CA THR A 283 -7.52 18.27 25.59
C THR A 283 -6.08 17.85 25.92
N TRP A 284 -5.66 18.03 27.18
CA TRP A 284 -4.27 17.87 27.63
C TRP A 284 -3.66 16.49 27.32
N TYR A 285 -4.42 15.40 27.42
CA TYR A 285 -3.91 14.06 27.19
C TYR A 285 -3.61 13.78 25.70
N ILE A 286 -4.24 14.51 24.75
CA ILE A 286 -3.94 14.37 23.31
C ILE A 286 -2.51 14.83 23.06
N GLY A 287 -2.14 16.03 23.54
CA GLY A 287 -0.76 16.51 23.43
C GLY A 287 0.26 15.63 24.14
N PHE A 288 -0.11 15.09 25.32
CA PHE A 288 0.73 14.14 26.05
C PHE A 288 0.98 12.85 25.25
N ILE A 289 -0.06 12.25 24.67
CA ILE A 289 0.07 11.02 23.87
C ILE A 289 0.91 11.26 22.62
N ILE A 290 0.76 12.41 21.94
CA ILE A 290 1.60 12.79 20.78
C ILE A 290 3.07 12.91 21.23
N GLY A 291 3.33 13.55 22.37
CA GLY A 291 4.68 13.65 22.94
C GLY A 291 5.31 12.29 23.25
N VAL A 292 4.54 11.39 23.88
CA VAL A 292 4.98 9.99 24.13
C VAL A 292 5.27 9.26 22.83
N SER A 293 4.41 9.41 21.82
CA SER A 293 4.64 8.80 20.51
C SER A 293 5.93 9.31 19.87
N ALA A 294 6.19 10.60 19.91
CA ALA A 294 7.41 11.20 19.35
C ALA A 294 8.67 10.66 20.06
N ILE A 295 8.62 10.52 21.39
CA ILE A 295 9.71 9.91 22.17
C ILE A 295 9.92 8.45 21.77
N LEU A 296 8.85 7.65 21.65
CA LEU A 296 8.96 6.26 21.24
C LEU A 296 9.49 6.09 19.82
N ILE A 297 9.09 6.95 18.87
CA ILE A 297 9.64 6.97 17.50
C ILE A 297 11.14 7.29 17.55
N THR A 298 11.55 8.28 18.34
CA THR A 298 12.98 8.63 18.50
C THR A 298 13.77 7.48 19.13
N MET A 299 13.23 6.82 20.17
CA MET A 299 13.81 5.62 20.75
C MET A 299 13.93 4.49 19.74
N PHE A 300 12.89 4.27 18.93
CA PHE A 300 12.93 3.26 17.87
C PHE A 300 14.06 3.52 16.88
N VAL A 301 14.17 4.76 16.37
CA VAL A 301 15.24 5.13 15.43
C VAL A 301 16.62 4.95 16.06
N ALA A 302 16.81 5.39 17.31
CA ALA A 302 18.07 5.21 18.04
C ALA A 302 18.41 3.72 18.24
N TRP A 303 17.42 2.90 18.58
CA TRP A 303 17.56 1.46 18.73
C TRP A 303 17.96 0.77 17.40
N GLN A 304 17.28 1.12 16.30
CA GLN A 304 17.61 0.56 14.98
C GLN A 304 19.02 0.95 14.54
N LEU A 305 19.44 2.21 14.76
CA LEU A 305 20.82 2.66 14.48
C LEU A 305 21.86 1.93 15.35
N HIS A 306 21.52 1.64 16.61
CA HIS A 306 22.37 0.86 17.50
C HIS A 306 22.54 -0.56 16.99
N LEU A 307 21.45 -1.24 16.61
CA LEU A 307 21.48 -2.59 16.04
C LEU A 307 22.29 -2.62 14.75
N GLU A 308 22.07 -1.66 13.85
CA GLU A 308 22.72 -1.62 12.54
C GLU A 308 24.24 -1.37 12.64
N LYS A 309 24.70 -0.56 13.62
CA LYS A 309 26.11 -0.18 13.72
C LYS A 309 26.92 -1.03 14.69
N ARG A 310 26.30 -1.59 15.72
CA ARG A 310 27.03 -2.21 16.86
C ARG A 310 26.70 -3.67 17.10
N THR A 311 25.76 -4.26 16.32
CA THR A 311 25.31 -5.62 16.60
C THR A 311 25.19 -6.41 15.29
N THR A 312 25.42 -7.73 15.37
CA THR A 312 25.21 -8.66 14.24
C THR A 312 23.74 -9.06 14.05
N ARG A 313 22.85 -8.61 14.95
CA ARG A 313 21.40 -8.85 14.84
C ARG A 313 20.80 -8.03 13.72
N ARG A 314 19.91 -8.64 12.94
CA ARG A 314 19.19 -7.94 11.87
C ARG A 314 18.20 -6.93 12.47
N PRO A 315 18.34 -5.63 12.19
CA PRO A 315 17.36 -4.62 12.64
C PRO A 315 15.99 -4.91 12.01
N LEU A 316 14.92 -4.39 12.62
CA LEU A 316 13.60 -4.42 12.02
C LEU A 316 13.62 -3.72 10.66
N MET A 317 14.26 -2.55 10.63
CA MET A 317 14.40 -1.70 9.46
C MET A 317 15.80 -1.07 9.43
N LYS A 318 16.45 -1.09 8.29
CA LYS A 318 17.73 -0.38 8.13
C LYS A 318 17.47 1.12 7.99
N VAL A 319 17.79 1.88 9.01
CA VAL A 319 17.63 3.35 8.99
C VAL A 319 18.53 4.00 7.94
N THR A 320 19.65 3.38 7.60
CA THR A 320 20.54 3.85 6.53
C THR A 320 19.90 3.87 5.15
N LEU A 321 18.79 3.16 4.92
CA LEU A 321 17.99 3.26 3.68
C LEU A 321 17.47 4.69 3.43
N PHE A 322 17.17 5.44 4.50
CA PHE A 322 16.72 6.83 4.39
C PHE A 322 17.84 7.82 4.03
N LYS A 323 19.10 7.37 3.96
CA LYS A 323 20.19 8.19 3.40
C LYS A 323 20.06 8.32 1.87
N ASP A 324 19.42 7.36 1.21
CA ASP A 324 19.07 7.50 -0.20
C ASP A 324 17.93 8.52 -0.32
N LEU A 325 18.26 9.65 -0.95
CA LEU A 325 17.31 10.75 -1.17
C LEU A 325 16.04 10.27 -1.90
N ARG A 326 16.17 9.34 -2.82
CA ARG A 326 15.04 8.83 -3.61
C ARG A 326 14.10 7.97 -2.76
N VAL A 327 14.64 7.13 -1.87
CA VAL A 327 13.84 6.32 -0.94
C VAL A 327 13.11 7.23 0.04
N SER A 328 13.80 8.20 0.63
CA SER A 328 13.19 9.18 1.55
C SER A 328 12.12 10.02 0.86
N ALA A 329 12.38 10.46 -0.37
CA ALA A 329 11.41 11.20 -1.17
C ALA A 329 10.20 10.35 -1.56
N ALA A 330 10.39 9.05 -1.85
CA ALA A 330 9.28 8.13 -2.12
C ALA A 330 8.36 8.00 -0.90
N MET A 331 8.93 7.86 0.30
CA MET A 331 8.16 7.80 1.54
C MET A 331 7.44 9.11 1.82
N CYS A 332 8.13 10.24 1.70
CA CYS A 332 7.52 11.57 1.86
C CYS A 332 6.38 11.81 0.86
N THR A 333 6.61 11.49 -0.42
CA THR A 333 5.58 11.59 -1.47
C THR A 333 4.38 10.73 -1.14
N MET A 334 4.58 9.50 -0.63
CA MET A 334 3.51 8.60 -0.24
C MET A 334 2.66 9.16 0.90
N ALA A 335 3.30 9.76 1.93
CA ALA A 335 2.59 10.40 3.03
C ALA A 335 1.75 11.59 2.56
N LEU A 336 2.36 12.49 1.80
CA LEU A 336 1.70 13.69 1.26
C LEU A 336 0.57 13.34 0.30
N PHE A 337 0.80 12.35 -0.56
CA PHE A 337 -0.20 11.85 -1.51
C PHE A 337 -1.42 11.30 -0.76
N PHE A 338 -1.23 10.36 0.18
CA PHE A 338 -2.35 9.79 0.92
C PHE A 338 -3.07 10.82 1.79
N ALA A 339 -2.36 11.80 2.33
CA ALA A 339 -2.97 12.92 3.04
C ALA A 339 -3.90 13.73 2.13
N SER A 340 -3.40 14.17 0.97
CA SER A 340 -4.17 14.95 -0.01
C SER A 340 -5.35 14.14 -0.58
N PHE A 341 -5.09 12.92 -1.05
CA PHE A 341 -6.08 12.05 -1.67
C PHE A 341 -7.23 11.67 -0.72
N ASN A 342 -6.91 11.27 0.52
CA ASN A 342 -7.92 10.89 1.50
C ASN A 342 -8.77 12.08 1.94
N ASN A 343 -8.14 13.24 2.14
CA ASN A 343 -8.86 14.47 2.46
C ASN A 343 -9.84 14.83 1.35
N PHE A 344 -9.39 14.81 0.09
CA PHE A 344 -10.27 15.07 -1.06
C PHE A 344 -11.52 14.17 -1.03
N LEU A 345 -11.37 12.86 -0.82
CA LEU A 345 -12.52 11.94 -0.78
C LEU A 345 -13.47 12.25 0.38
N ILE A 346 -12.95 12.55 1.56
CA ILE A 346 -13.76 12.87 2.75
C ILE A 346 -14.50 14.20 2.55
N TYR A 347 -13.81 15.24 2.10
CA TYR A 347 -14.42 16.56 1.92
C TYR A 347 -15.39 16.62 0.74
N ALA A 348 -15.13 15.84 -0.31
CA ALA A 348 -16.12 15.64 -1.38
C ALA A 348 -17.39 14.94 -0.86
N THR A 349 -17.25 13.96 0.07
CA THR A 349 -18.41 13.33 0.71
C THR A 349 -19.20 14.34 1.53
N PHE A 350 -18.54 15.13 2.39
CA PHE A 350 -19.21 16.20 3.16
C PHE A 350 -19.86 17.24 2.25
N TYR A 351 -19.23 17.60 1.14
CA TYR A 351 -19.82 18.51 0.17
C TYR A 351 -21.12 17.96 -0.43
N TYR A 352 -21.16 16.69 -0.83
CA TYR A 352 -22.35 16.10 -1.43
C TYR A 352 -23.44 15.78 -0.39
N GLN A 353 -23.10 15.19 0.75
CA GLN A 353 -24.08 14.76 1.76
C GLN A 353 -24.51 15.91 2.66
N ASP A 354 -23.56 16.60 3.31
CA ASP A 354 -23.88 17.56 4.35
C ASP A 354 -24.20 18.95 3.80
N TYR A 355 -23.53 19.37 2.70
CA TYR A 355 -23.78 20.69 2.11
C TYR A 355 -24.89 20.66 1.05
N LYS A 356 -24.85 19.72 0.10
CA LYS A 356 -25.84 19.58 -0.97
C LYS A 356 -27.06 18.75 -0.58
N GLY A 357 -27.04 18.04 0.55
CA GLY A 357 -28.14 17.22 1.05
C GLY A 357 -28.45 15.97 0.25
N ARG A 358 -27.46 15.45 -0.52
CA ARG A 358 -27.64 14.22 -1.28
C ARG A 358 -27.64 13.03 -0.35
N ASP A 359 -28.44 12.02 -0.66
CA ASP A 359 -28.44 10.78 0.08
C ASP A 359 -27.16 9.96 -0.20
N ALA A 360 -26.98 8.85 0.56
CA ALA A 360 -25.81 8.00 0.45
C ALA A 360 -25.69 7.32 -0.93
N ILE A 361 -26.83 7.00 -1.57
CA ILE A 361 -26.86 6.35 -2.89
C ILE A 361 -26.48 7.37 -3.98
N GLU A 362 -27.06 8.57 -3.96
CA GLU A 362 -26.73 9.64 -4.88
C GLU A 362 -25.25 10.02 -4.78
N THR A 363 -24.73 10.09 -3.56
CA THR A 363 -23.29 10.31 -3.32
C THR A 363 -22.46 9.19 -3.90
N THR A 364 -22.85 7.92 -3.72
CA THR A 364 -22.16 6.75 -4.30
C THR A 364 -22.12 6.83 -5.83
N ILE A 365 -23.21 7.27 -6.48
CA ILE A 365 -23.24 7.47 -7.94
C ILE A 365 -22.22 8.53 -8.36
N CYS A 366 -22.05 9.61 -7.58
CA CYS A 366 -21.02 10.62 -7.84
C CYS A 366 -19.59 10.07 -7.72
N PHE A 367 -19.38 9.03 -6.92
CA PHE A 367 -18.08 8.36 -6.78
C PHE A 367 -17.88 7.20 -7.78
N LEU A 368 -18.90 6.79 -8.54
CA LEU A 368 -18.79 5.70 -9.51
C LEU A 368 -17.66 5.87 -10.55
N PRO A 369 -17.37 7.08 -11.05
CA PRO A 369 -16.25 7.31 -11.97
C PRO A 369 -14.90 6.92 -11.39
N THR A 370 -14.73 6.95 -10.06
CA THR A 370 -13.49 6.51 -9.40
C THR A 370 -13.25 5.02 -9.59
N GLY A 371 -14.30 4.20 -9.52
CA GLY A 371 -14.19 2.75 -9.73
C GLY A 371 -13.95 2.38 -11.19
N VAL A 372 -14.72 2.96 -12.10
CA VAL A 372 -14.58 2.73 -13.55
C VAL A 372 -13.21 3.23 -14.04
N GLY A 373 -12.83 4.44 -13.62
CA GLY A 373 -11.52 5.02 -13.92
C GLY A 373 -10.38 4.15 -13.41
N GLY A 374 -10.51 3.56 -12.20
CA GLY A 374 -9.51 2.65 -11.63
C GLY A 374 -9.23 1.45 -12.52
N ILE A 375 -10.26 0.81 -13.07
CA ILE A 375 -10.10 -0.33 -13.99
C ILE A 375 -9.32 0.09 -15.25
N LEU A 376 -9.68 1.23 -15.85
CA LEU A 376 -8.99 1.74 -17.04
C LEU A 376 -7.53 2.10 -16.73
N THR A 377 -7.29 2.70 -15.58
CA THR A 377 -5.96 3.13 -15.16
C THR A 377 -5.00 1.96 -14.95
N ILE A 378 -5.46 0.76 -14.59
CA ILE A 378 -4.61 -0.45 -14.49
C ILE A 378 -3.83 -0.69 -15.79
N PHE A 379 -4.54 -0.72 -16.92
CA PHE A 379 -3.91 -0.97 -18.23
C PHE A 379 -2.95 0.15 -18.61
N VAL A 380 -3.34 1.38 -18.40
CA VAL A 380 -2.52 2.56 -18.69
C VAL A 380 -1.26 2.55 -17.83
N THR A 381 -1.38 2.34 -16.53
CA THR A 381 -0.24 2.34 -15.59
C THR A 381 0.76 1.24 -15.89
N SER A 382 0.30 0.02 -16.20
CA SER A 382 1.19 -1.09 -16.54
C SER A 382 2.02 -0.82 -17.80
N GLN A 383 1.44 -0.14 -18.80
CA GLN A 383 2.15 0.27 -20.02
C GLN A 383 3.11 1.45 -19.76
N LEU A 384 2.68 2.42 -18.96
CA LEU A 384 3.51 3.56 -18.57
C LEU A 384 4.76 3.11 -17.81
N LEU A 385 4.63 2.20 -16.84
CA LEU A 385 5.76 1.65 -16.07
C LEU A 385 6.82 0.98 -16.94
N ALA A 386 6.42 0.37 -18.07
CA ALA A 386 7.32 -0.29 -18.99
C ALA A 386 8.04 0.65 -19.97
N ARG A 387 7.47 1.83 -20.25
CA ARG A 387 7.90 2.71 -21.35
C ARG A 387 8.38 4.08 -20.90
N VAL A 388 7.80 4.60 -19.82
CA VAL A 388 7.99 5.98 -19.36
C VAL A 388 8.90 6.00 -18.14
N LYS A 389 9.72 7.05 -18.01
CA LYS A 389 10.55 7.27 -16.81
C LYS A 389 9.66 7.49 -15.59
N VAL A 390 10.05 6.89 -14.47
CA VAL A 390 9.32 6.98 -13.19
C VAL A 390 9.05 8.43 -12.78
N SER A 391 9.99 9.34 -12.99
CA SER A 391 9.81 10.77 -12.70
C SER A 391 8.54 11.34 -13.33
N TYR A 392 8.28 11.06 -14.62
CA TYR A 392 7.11 11.61 -15.32
C TYR A 392 5.80 10.98 -14.83
N ILE A 393 5.81 9.67 -14.50
CA ILE A 393 4.63 8.99 -13.97
C ILE A 393 4.26 9.57 -12.60
N LEU A 394 5.25 9.76 -11.72
CA LEU A 394 5.03 10.33 -10.39
C LEU A 394 4.61 11.82 -10.47
N MET A 395 5.20 12.61 -11.37
CA MET A 395 4.78 13.99 -11.61
C MET A 395 3.35 14.07 -12.12
N TRP A 396 2.98 13.21 -13.08
CA TRP A 396 1.61 13.11 -13.57
C TRP A 396 0.63 12.74 -12.45
N GLY A 397 0.95 11.72 -11.65
CA GLY A 397 0.08 11.27 -10.55
C GLY A 397 -0.13 12.35 -9.49
N THR A 398 0.94 13.02 -9.06
CA THR A 398 0.85 14.12 -8.08
C THR A 398 0.11 15.34 -8.66
N PHE A 399 0.31 15.66 -9.93
CA PHE A 399 -0.42 16.72 -10.62
C PHE A 399 -1.93 16.43 -10.65
N CYS A 400 -2.35 15.23 -11.05
CA CYS A 400 -3.75 14.85 -11.10
C CYS A 400 -4.44 14.95 -9.74
N VAL A 401 -3.80 14.45 -8.65
CA VAL A 401 -4.35 14.55 -7.30
C VAL A 401 -4.45 16.02 -6.84
N THR A 402 -3.47 16.84 -7.17
CA THR A 402 -3.49 18.27 -6.84
C THR A 402 -4.63 18.98 -7.54
N ILE A 403 -4.83 18.73 -8.84
CA ILE A 403 -5.91 19.36 -9.61
C ILE A 403 -7.29 18.86 -9.16
N SER A 404 -7.44 17.59 -8.76
CA SER A 404 -8.71 17.08 -8.24
C SER A 404 -9.15 17.85 -6.97
N SER A 405 -8.23 18.08 -6.04
CA SER A 405 -8.48 18.90 -4.84
C SER A 405 -8.71 20.37 -5.20
N LEU A 406 -8.01 20.92 -6.19
CA LEU A 406 -8.15 22.29 -6.64
C LEU A 406 -9.55 22.57 -7.20
N LEU A 407 -10.13 21.62 -7.94
CA LEU A 407 -11.48 21.77 -8.49
C LEU A 407 -12.55 21.95 -7.40
N PHE A 408 -12.35 21.39 -6.20
CA PHE A 408 -13.27 21.60 -5.06
C PHE A 408 -12.88 22.81 -4.20
N ALA A 409 -11.60 23.20 -4.19
CA ALA A 409 -11.12 24.38 -3.46
C ALA A 409 -11.59 25.69 -4.07
N VAL A 410 -11.74 25.76 -5.41
CA VAL A 410 -12.25 26.98 -6.10
C VAL A 410 -13.74 27.18 -5.86
N PRO A 411 -14.25 28.43 -5.98
CA PRO A 411 -15.68 28.69 -5.82
C PRO A 411 -16.49 28.05 -6.94
N ILE A 412 -17.22 26.99 -6.61
CA ILE A 412 -18.20 26.37 -7.50
C ILE A 412 -19.52 27.11 -7.31
N ALA A 413 -20.15 27.60 -8.39
CA ALA A 413 -21.48 28.20 -8.31
C ALA A 413 -22.52 27.11 -7.94
N ASP A 414 -23.54 27.47 -7.16
CA ASP A 414 -24.56 26.50 -6.71
C ASP A 414 -25.41 25.95 -7.86
N SER A 415 -25.46 26.70 -8.97
CA SER A 415 -26.12 26.32 -10.22
C SER A 415 -25.34 25.34 -11.08
N GLU A 416 -24.04 25.14 -10.79
CA GLU A 416 -23.20 24.26 -11.60
C GLU A 416 -23.57 22.80 -11.40
N THR A 417 -23.50 22.05 -12.50
CA THR A 417 -23.83 20.63 -12.52
C THR A 417 -22.63 19.80 -12.05
N TYR A 418 -22.90 18.58 -11.58
CA TYR A 418 -21.86 17.59 -11.23
C TYR A 418 -20.81 17.41 -12.35
N TRP A 419 -21.24 17.47 -13.61
CA TRP A 419 -20.39 17.21 -14.78
C TRP A 419 -19.29 18.26 -14.99
N ALA A 420 -19.48 19.49 -14.50
CA ALA A 420 -18.51 20.57 -14.66
C ALA A 420 -17.29 20.44 -13.74
N TYR A 421 -17.49 20.03 -12.49
CA TYR A 421 -16.42 19.97 -11.47
C TYR A 421 -16.28 18.59 -10.86
N GLY A 422 -17.39 17.97 -10.43
CA GLY A 422 -17.37 16.70 -9.70
C GLY A 422 -16.82 15.56 -10.53
N PHE A 423 -17.36 15.35 -11.73
CA PHE A 423 -16.91 14.27 -12.62
C PHE A 423 -15.42 14.38 -13.00
N PRO A 424 -14.90 15.53 -13.49
CA PRO A 424 -13.48 15.67 -13.78
C PRO A 424 -12.60 15.45 -12.54
N ALA A 425 -13.00 15.95 -11.37
CA ALA A 425 -12.25 15.78 -10.13
C ALA A 425 -12.16 14.31 -9.73
N MET A 426 -13.26 13.56 -9.81
CA MET A 426 -13.29 12.13 -9.51
C MET A 426 -12.43 11.31 -10.49
N CYS A 427 -12.45 11.63 -11.78
CA CYS A 427 -11.58 10.98 -12.77
C CYS A 427 -10.10 11.27 -12.52
N LEU A 428 -9.73 12.54 -12.30
CA LEU A 428 -8.35 12.94 -12.04
C LEU A 428 -7.80 12.33 -10.74
N CYS A 429 -8.63 12.30 -9.71
CA CYS A 429 -8.27 11.70 -8.42
C CYS A 429 -7.78 10.25 -8.59
N VAL A 430 -8.49 9.45 -9.38
CA VAL A 430 -8.15 8.04 -9.60
C VAL A 430 -6.99 7.88 -10.58
N PHE A 431 -6.96 8.64 -11.66
CA PHE A 431 -5.80 8.64 -12.56
C PHE A 431 -4.52 8.98 -11.80
N GLY A 432 -4.60 9.92 -10.85
CA GLY A 432 -3.49 10.23 -9.97
C GLY A 432 -3.14 9.07 -9.03
N ALA A 433 -4.10 8.58 -8.28
CA ALA A 433 -3.89 7.55 -7.26
C ALA A 433 -3.37 6.24 -7.84
N ASP A 434 -4.03 5.73 -8.89
CA ASP A 434 -3.73 4.42 -9.47
C ASP A 434 -2.50 4.41 -10.41
N THR A 435 -1.95 5.59 -10.72
CA THR A 435 -0.62 5.68 -11.33
C THR A 435 0.47 5.83 -10.27
N LEU A 436 0.23 6.59 -9.23
CA LEU A 436 1.22 6.97 -8.23
C LEU A 436 1.51 5.83 -7.24
N PHE A 437 0.45 5.23 -6.67
CA PHE A 437 0.58 4.17 -5.67
C PHE A 437 1.37 2.95 -6.17
N PRO A 438 1.00 2.28 -7.28
CA PRO A 438 1.76 1.12 -7.76
C PRO A 438 3.17 1.49 -8.19
N THR A 439 3.40 2.71 -8.70
CA THR A 439 4.72 3.18 -9.08
C THR A 439 5.63 3.33 -7.87
N LEU A 440 5.15 3.93 -6.78
CA LEU A 440 5.92 4.07 -5.52
C LEU A 440 6.17 2.72 -4.85
N VAL A 441 5.17 1.84 -4.84
CA VAL A 441 5.31 0.48 -4.28
C VAL A 441 6.33 -0.32 -5.08
N LEU A 442 6.26 -0.28 -6.42
CA LEU A 442 7.21 -0.96 -7.30
C LEU A 442 8.62 -0.37 -7.19
N PHE A 443 8.75 0.96 -7.11
CA PHE A 443 10.02 1.64 -6.87
C PHE A 443 10.67 1.18 -5.57
N ASN A 444 9.90 1.18 -4.48
CA ASN A 444 10.38 0.74 -3.19
C ASN A 444 10.77 -0.75 -3.17
N ALA A 445 9.98 -1.61 -3.82
CA ALA A 445 10.30 -3.03 -3.96
C ALA A 445 11.57 -3.28 -4.82
N HIS A 446 11.89 -2.38 -5.75
CA HIS A 446 13.11 -2.43 -6.57
C HIS A 446 14.35 -1.94 -5.80
N SER A 447 14.17 -1.01 -4.88
CA SER A 447 15.25 -0.42 -4.08
C SER A 447 15.70 -1.33 -2.93
N LEU A 448 14.99 -2.43 -2.66
CA LEU A 448 15.25 -3.34 -1.56
C LEU A 448 15.66 -4.75 -2.04
N PRO A 449 16.53 -5.45 -1.28
CA PRO A 449 16.82 -6.86 -1.52
C PRO A 449 15.55 -7.72 -1.49
N LYS A 450 15.54 -8.84 -2.21
CA LYS A 450 14.39 -9.77 -2.28
C LYS A 450 13.92 -10.25 -0.91
N GLU A 451 14.83 -10.31 0.06
CA GLU A 451 14.58 -10.73 1.43
C GLU A 451 13.77 -9.71 2.24
N ASP A 452 13.93 -8.40 1.95
CA ASP A 452 13.32 -7.30 2.70
C ASP A 452 12.11 -6.67 1.94
N GLN A 453 11.60 -7.30 0.89
CA GLN A 453 10.55 -6.73 0.03
C GLN A 453 9.18 -6.61 0.74
N ALA A 454 8.83 -7.56 1.62
CA ALA A 454 7.59 -7.46 2.39
C ALA A 454 7.68 -6.32 3.41
N LEU A 455 8.83 -6.14 4.06
CA LEU A 455 9.10 -5.01 4.92
C LEU A 455 9.00 -3.67 4.16
N GLY A 456 9.56 -3.61 2.95
CA GLY A 456 9.45 -2.42 2.10
C GLY A 456 8.01 -2.06 1.74
N GLY A 457 7.19 -3.07 1.42
CA GLY A 457 5.76 -2.91 1.21
C GLY A 457 5.03 -2.46 2.48
N ALA A 458 5.42 -2.99 3.64
CA ALA A 458 4.89 -2.58 4.94
C ALA A 458 5.23 -1.12 5.25
N MET A 459 6.48 -0.71 5.06
CA MET A 459 6.95 0.65 5.34
C MET A 459 6.19 1.70 4.53
N ILE A 460 6.10 1.51 3.22
CA ILE A 460 5.45 2.50 2.34
C ILE A 460 3.95 2.63 2.66
N ASN A 461 3.28 1.53 3.00
CA ASN A 461 1.89 1.55 3.43
C ASN A 461 1.71 2.17 4.82
N ALA A 462 2.59 1.86 5.80
CA ALA A 462 2.54 2.45 7.13
C ALA A 462 2.72 3.98 7.08
N VAL A 463 3.68 4.46 6.29
CA VAL A 463 3.89 5.90 6.05
C VAL A 463 2.67 6.54 5.39
N GLY A 464 2.03 5.84 4.45
CA GLY A 464 0.76 6.27 3.85
C GLY A 464 -0.37 6.42 4.89
N GLN A 465 -0.50 5.47 5.84
CA GLN A 465 -1.50 5.56 6.92
C GLN A 465 -1.22 6.72 7.87
N VAL A 466 0.03 6.94 8.24
CA VAL A 466 0.43 8.09 9.06
C VAL A 466 0.13 9.40 8.34
N GLY A 467 0.48 9.50 7.06
CA GLY A 467 0.18 10.66 6.23
C GLY A 467 -1.33 10.95 6.16
N ARG A 468 -2.14 9.93 5.94
CA ARG A 468 -3.61 10.01 5.95
C ARG A 468 -4.15 10.56 7.27
N ALA A 469 -3.70 10.01 8.40
CA ALA A 469 -4.16 10.41 9.72
C ALA A 469 -3.78 11.85 10.08
N ILE A 470 -2.51 12.22 9.86
CA ILE A 470 -2.01 13.59 10.11
C ILE A 470 -2.69 14.58 9.17
N GLY A 471 -2.80 14.24 7.89
CA GLY A 471 -3.44 15.09 6.88
C GLY A 471 -4.89 15.40 7.24
N LEU A 472 -5.67 14.38 7.61
CA LEU A 472 -7.06 14.53 8.01
C LEU A 472 -7.19 15.35 9.30
N ALA A 473 -6.34 15.10 10.29
CA ALA A 473 -6.36 15.81 11.56
C ALA A 473 -6.16 17.32 11.36
N ILE A 474 -5.16 17.71 10.57
CA ILE A 474 -4.88 19.13 10.27
C ILE A 474 -5.99 19.73 9.42
N ALA A 475 -6.46 19.02 8.40
CA ALA A 475 -7.55 19.50 7.53
C ALA A 475 -8.85 19.76 8.32
N THR A 476 -9.20 18.86 9.25
CA THR A 476 -10.37 19.03 10.12
C THR A 476 -10.21 20.24 11.05
N ALA A 477 -9.02 20.43 11.63
CA ALA A 477 -8.75 21.60 12.47
C ALA A 477 -8.88 22.92 11.67
N ILE A 478 -8.38 22.94 10.43
CA ILE A 478 -8.53 24.08 9.52
C ILE A 478 -10.01 24.33 9.17
N GLN A 479 -10.75 23.27 8.82
CA GLN A 479 -12.19 23.35 8.48
C GLN A 479 -12.97 23.98 9.63
N VAL A 480 -12.84 23.43 10.85
CA VAL A 480 -13.58 23.89 12.02
C VAL A 480 -13.22 25.34 12.37
N ALA A 481 -11.92 25.70 12.37
CA ALA A 481 -11.47 27.05 12.69
C ALA A 481 -12.04 28.10 11.70
N VAL A 482 -12.03 27.79 10.40
CA VAL A 482 -12.57 28.70 9.37
C VAL A 482 -14.08 28.79 9.44
N GLN A 483 -14.78 27.66 9.69
CA GLN A 483 -16.22 27.63 9.86
C GLN A 483 -16.64 28.49 11.06
N GLU A 484 -16.07 28.28 12.23
CA GLU A 484 -16.36 29.07 13.43
C GLU A 484 -16.06 30.57 13.24
N SER A 485 -14.95 30.92 12.61
CA SER A 485 -14.60 32.29 12.31
C SER A 485 -15.64 32.98 11.41
N ARG A 486 -16.17 32.25 10.43
CA ARG A 486 -17.22 32.75 9.54
C ARG A 486 -18.57 32.85 10.24
N GLU A 487 -18.94 31.88 11.07
CA GLU A 487 -20.16 31.91 11.88
C GLU A 487 -20.18 33.11 12.83
N ARG A 488 -19.04 33.40 13.49
CA ARG A 488 -18.92 34.60 14.34
C ARG A 488 -19.04 35.91 13.57
N SER A 489 -18.57 35.95 12.30
CA SER A 489 -18.62 37.18 11.48
C SER A 489 -20.01 37.39 10.87
N VAL A 490 -20.83 36.37 10.68
CA VAL A 490 -22.20 36.48 10.13
C VAL A 490 -23.22 36.79 11.23
N SER A 491 -22.76 37.06 12.46
CA SER A 491 -23.51 37.59 13.62
C SER A 491 -25.02 37.60 13.53
N SER A 492 -25.69 36.86 14.38
CA SER A 492 -27.01 37.06 14.98
C SER A 492 -28.29 36.88 14.15
N ALA A 493 -28.27 36.64 12.84
CA ALA A 493 -29.52 36.52 12.08
C ALA A 493 -29.92 35.10 11.66
N VAL A 494 -29.02 34.11 11.74
CA VAL A 494 -29.28 32.71 11.33
C VAL A 494 -28.72 31.73 12.37
N THR A 495 -29.19 31.80 13.58
CA THR A 495 -29.00 30.74 14.58
C THR A 495 -29.98 29.60 14.25
N GLY A 496 -29.44 28.49 13.76
CA GLY A 496 -30.22 27.27 13.58
C GLY A 496 -30.21 26.61 12.19
N ALA A 497 -29.50 27.15 11.23
CA ALA A 497 -29.31 26.44 9.96
C ALA A 497 -28.33 25.29 10.16
N GLY A 498 -28.78 24.06 9.93
CA GLY A 498 -27.92 22.89 9.81
C GLY A 498 -26.84 23.07 8.74
N SER A 499 -26.03 22.07 8.47
CA SER A 499 -24.96 22.09 7.47
C SER A 499 -25.45 22.33 6.04
N LEU A 500 -26.72 22.04 5.75
CA LEU A 500 -27.34 22.19 4.43
C LEU A 500 -27.34 23.64 3.95
N GLY A 501 -26.62 23.92 2.85
CA GLY A 501 -26.54 25.24 2.26
C GLY A 501 -25.82 26.30 3.10
N ASN A 502 -25.21 25.95 4.23
CA ASN A 502 -24.55 26.89 5.13
C ASN A 502 -23.24 27.43 4.49
N PRO A 503 -23.15 28.77 4.23
CA PRO A 503 -21.97 29.34 3.59
C PRO A 503 -20.70 29.26 4.47
N ALA A 504 -20.84 29.26 5.82
CA ALA A 504 -19.72 29.10 6.73
C ALA A 504 -19.15 27.67 6.68
N PHE A 505 -20.03 26.65 6.66
CA PHE A 505 -19.64 25.27 6.47
C PHE A 505 -18.89 25.07 5.14
N ARG A 506 -19.45 25.63 4.03
CA ARG A 506 -18.79 25.59 2.72
C ARG A 506 -17.42 26.25 2.73
N ALA A 507 -17.25 27.38 3.41
CA ALA A 507 -15.96 28.05 3.53
C ALA A 507 -14.93 27.17 4.26
N GLY A 508 -15.37 26.45 5.30
CA GLY A 508 -14.55 25.48 6.01
C GLY A 508 -14.11 24.32 5.10
N LEU A 509 -15.02 23.71 4.34
CA LEU A 509 -14.69 22.64 3.38
C LEU A 509 -13.64 23.11 2.37
N ARG A 510 -13.84 24.29 1.78
CA ARG A 510 -12.88 24.86 0.81
C ARG A 510 -11.51 25.14 1.42
N ALA A 511 -11.45 25.58 2.67
CA ALA A 511 -10.16 25.77 3.37
C ALA A 511 -9.40 24.46 3.54
N ALA A 512 -10.11 23.38 3.85
CA ALA A 512 -9.53 22.03 3.91
C ALA A 512 -9.08 21.51 2.53
N ASP A 513 -9.84 21.81 1.47
CA ASP A 513 -9.43 21.47 0.11
C ASP A 513 -8.21 22.27 -0.35
N TRP A 514 -8.09 23.57 0.00
CA TRP A 514 -6.85 24.34 -0.23
C TRP A 514 -5.64 23.77 0.48
N PHE A 515 -5.81 23.25 1.71
CA PHE A 515 -4.75 22.53 2.40
C PHE A 515 -4.37 21.24 1.65
N SER A 516 -5.34 20.50 1.12
CA SER A 516 -5.08 19.30 0.29
C SER A 516 -4.35 19.63 -1.01
N VAL A 517 -4.66 20.77 -1.65
CA VAL A 517 -3.90 21.33 -2.79
C VAL A 517 -2.43 21.59 -2.40
N ALA A 518 -2.22 22.21 -1.24
CA ALA A 518 -0.85 22.49 -0.75
C ALA A 518 -0.04 21.21 -0.53
N LEU A 519 -0.66 20.16 0.05
CA LEU A 519 -0.02 18.85 0.22
C LEU A 519 0.31 18.19 -1.12
N GLY A 520 -0.62 18.22 -2.08
CA GLY A 520 -0.40 17.69 -3.43
C GLY A 520 0.70 18.45 -4.18
N ALA A 521 0.71 19.77 -4.09
CA ALA A 521 1.76 20.61 -4.67
C ALA A 521 3.13 20.33 -4.05
N LEU A 522 3.20 20.16 -2.73
CA LEU A 522 4.43 19.77 -2.04
C LEU A 522 4.93 18.39 -2.50
N ALA A 523 4.02 17.43 -2.69
CA ALA A 523 4.35 16.12 -3.26
C ALA A 523 4.90 16.25 -4.68
N PHE A 524 4.28 17.10 -5.52
CA PHE A 524 4.76 17.37 -6.89
C PHE A 524 6.17 17.97 -6.90
N VAL A 525 6.45 18.95 -6.03
CA VAL A 525 7.77 19.56 -5.89
C VAL A 525 8.79 18.53 -5.43
N THR A 526 8.46 17.72 -4.41
CA THR A 526 9.32 16.64 -3.89
C THR A 526 9.71 15.66 -5.00
N VAL A 527 8.74 15.22 -5.80
CA VAL A 527 8.98 14.33 -6.93
C VAL A 527 9.85 15.00 -7.99
N SER A 528 9.55 16.25 -8.34
CA SER A 528 10.27 16.99 -9.39
C SER A 528 11.75 17.20 -9.06
N ILE A 529 12.09 17.30 -7.78
CA ILE A 529 13.48 17.48 -7.33
C ILE A 529 14.19 16.13 -7.17
N ALA A 530 13.59 15.20 -6.40
CA ALA A 530 14.29 14.00 -5.96
C ALA A 530 14.39 12.91 -7.05
N PHE A 531 13.42 12.85 -7.97
CA PHE A 531 13.40 11.83 -9.02
C PHE A 531 14.00 12.29 -10.34
N ARG A 532 14.71 13.41 -10.38
CA ARG A 532 15.47 13.83 -11.57
C ARG A 532 16.45 12.73 -12.00
N GLY A 533 16.36 12.32 -13.26
CA GLY A 533 17.22 11.26 -13.81
C GLY A 533 16.85 9.83 -13.38
N ALA A 534 15.73 9.60 -12.69
CA ALA A 534 15.24 8.25 -12.45
C ALA A 534 14.83 7.60 -13.78
N GLY A 535 15.34 6.39 -14.02
CA GLY A 535 15.11 5.62 -15.26
C GLY A 535 13.74 4.98 -15.32
N VAL A 536 13.58 4.03 -16.26
CA VAL A 536 12.41 3.17 -16.41
C VAL A 536 12.61 1.94 -15.51
N ILE A 537 11.76 1.73 -14.51
CA ILE A 537 11.89 0.62 -13.56
C ILE A 537 11.27 -0.67 -14.10
N GLY A 538 10.26 -0.58 -14.95
CA GLY A 538 9.51 -1.73 -15.44
C GLY A 538 10.17 -2.50 -16.60
N ARG A 539 11.40 -2.20 -16.98
CA ARG A 539 12.16 -2.97 -17.98
C ARG A 539 12.96 -4.08 -17.32
N ALA A 540 12.97 -5.25 -17.95
CA ALA A 540 13.97 -6.26 -17.64
C ALA A 540 15.38 -5.66 -17.91
N ALA A 541 16.33 -5.91 -17.01
CA ALA A 541 17.73 -5.63 -17.30
C ALA A 541 18.10 -6.43 -18.55
N LYS A 542 18.66 -5.73 -19.57
CA LYS A 542 19.19 -6.38 -20.77
C LYS A 542 20.42 -7.17 -20.41
#